data_ca0c2256a5500df0c98981e5ce0a221e
#
_entry.id   ca0c2256a5500df0c98981e5ce0a221e
#
_cell.length_a   1.000
_cell.length_b   1.000
_cell.length_c   1.000
_cell.angle_alpha   90.00
_cell.angle_beta   90.00
_cell.angle_gamma   90.00
#
_symmetry.space_group_name_H-M   'P 1'
#
loop_
_entity.id
_entity.type
_entity.pdbx_description
1 polymer ?
#
loop_
_entity_poly.entity_id
_entity_poly.type
_entity_poly.pdbx_seq_one_letter_code
_entity_poly.pdbx_strand_id
1 'polypeptide(L)'
;MDIAIALLNTPKILFLDEPTTGLDPQTRQHIWKTIQCLQKEYGMTIFLTTHYMAEAAMADYVIILDHGEIVAKGSPISLKERYSYDRLRLYPKKEQHLDSLLGSFSFTWSKMEDYYEVELTDTLDAIDIVQKARNQLQSFEVLHGTMDDVFLNITGRSLRE
;
A
#
# COMPACT_ATOMS: atom_id res chain seq x y z
N MET A 1 -6.18 16.96 -20.30
CA MET A 1 -5.64 16.28 -21.52
C MET A 1 -6.58 15.15 -21.89
N ASP A 2 -6.94 15.07 -23.14
CA ASP A 2 -8.05 14.21 -23.53
C ASP A 2 -7.56 12.79 -23.82
N ILE A 3 -7.71 11.90 -22.84
CA ILE A 3 -7.58 10.44 -23.04
C ILE A 3 -8.41 10.04 -24.28
N ALA A 4 -9.56 10.68 -24.49
CA ALA A 4 -10.40 10.47 -25.65
C ALA A 4 -9.69 10.70 -27.00
N ILE A 5 -8.82 11.69 -27.13
CA ILE A 5 -8.05 11.95 -28.36
C ILE A 5 -7.02 10.84 -28.60
N ALA A 6 -6.34 10.39 -27.54
CA ALA A 6 -5.38 9.31 -27.65
C ALA A 6 -5.99 7.96 -28.06
N LEU A 7 -7.30 7.81 -27.87
CA LEU A 7 -8.05 6.57 -28.17
C LEU A 7 -8.64 6.54 -29.60
N LEU A 8 -8.62 7.64 -30.35
CA LEU A 8 -9.24 7.72 -31.67
C LEU A 8 -8.76 6.63 -32.65
N ASN A 9 -7.56 6.11 -32.48
CA ASN A 9 -6.97 5.09 -33.36
C ASN A 9 -6.81 3.71 -32.68
N THR A 10 -7.48 3.47 -31.54
CA THR A 10 -7.36 2.22 -30.77
C THR A 10 -5.93 1.68 -30.71
N PRO A 11 -4.99 2.42 -30.10
CA PRO A 11 -3.59 2.05 -30.10
C PRO A 11 -3.37 0.76 -29.29
N LYS A 12 -2.35 -0.03 -29.67
CA LYS A 12 -1.96 -1.21 -28.87
C LYS A 12 -1.26 -0.83 -27.57
N ILE A 13 -0.64 0.34 -27.53
CA ILE A 13 0.11 0.85 -26.37
C ILE A 13 -0.34 2.29 -26.11
N LEU A 14 -0.70 2.59 -24.88
CA LEU A 14 -1.10 3.92 -24.43
C LEU A 14 -0.16 4.38 -23.33
N PHE A 15 0.39 5.59 -23.46
CA PHE A 15 1.20 6.23 -22.42
C PHE A 15 0.42 7.37 -21.79
N LEU A 16 0.33 7.35 -20.46
CA LEU A 16 -0.34 8.36 -19.67
C LEU A 16 0.64 8.90 -18.62
N ASP A 17 0.88 10.18 -18.65
CA ASP A 17 1.73 10.85 -17.68
C ASP A 17 0.87 11.53 -16.63
N GLU A 18 0.93 11.02 -15.39
CA GLU A 18 0.15 11.45 -14.23
C GLU A 18 -1.33 11.76 -14.54
N PRO A 19 -2.11 10.80 -15.10
CA PRO A 19 -3.42 11.09 -15.69
C PRO A 19 -4.48 11.55 -14.70
N THR A 20 -4.24 11.37 -13.41
CA THR A 20 -5.20 11.66 -12.32
C THR A 20 -4.77 12.80 -11.41
N THR A 21 -3.62 13.41 -11.68
CA THR A 21 -3.11 14.52 -10.86
C THR A 21 -4.07 15.71 -10.88
N GLY A 22 -4.35 16.26 -9.69
CA GLY A 22 -5.27 17.38 -9.52
C GLY A 22 -6.76 17.03 -9.56
N LEU A 23 -7.11 15.74 -9.66
CA LEU A 23 -8.49 15.28 -9.66
C LEU A 23 -8.97 14.89 -8.26
N ASP A 24 -10.25 15.12 -8.01
CA ASP A 24 -10.92 14.62 -6.80
C ASP A 24 -10.98 13.08 -6.77
N PRO A 25 -11.15 12.46 -5.58
CA PRO A 25 -11.12 11.00 -5.44
C PRO A 25 -12.16 10.26 -6.28
N GLN A 26 -13.36 10.83 -6.50
CA GLN A 26 -14.40 10.17 -7.27
C GLN A 26 -14.06 10.17 -8.76
N THR A 27 -13.61 11.30 -9.28
CA THR A 27 -13.15 11.44 -10.67
C THR A 27 -11.96 10.54 -10.94
N ARG A 28 -11.01 10.44 -10.01
CA ARG A 28 -9.86 9.54 -10.08
C ARG A 28 -10.31 8.07 -10.22
N GLN A 29 -11.22 7.61 -9.37
CA GLN A 29 -11.76 6.25 -9.47
C GLN A 29 -12.47 6.00 -10.81
N HIS A 30 -13.17 6.98 -11.34
CA HIS A 30 -13.84 6.86 -12.63
C HIS A 30 -12.83 6.69 -13.78
N ILE A 31 -11.78 7.48 -13.80
CA ILE A 31 -10.70 7.36 -14.79
C ILE A 31 -10.03 5.99 -14.71
N TRP A 32 -9.74 5.50 -13.50
CA TRP A 32 -9.18 4.17 -13.32
C TRP A 32 -10.06 3.06 -13.85
N LYS A 33 -11.37 3.11 -13.60
CA LYS A 33 -12.34 2.16 -14.18
C LYS A 33 -12.32 2.21 -15.71
N THR A 34 -12.25 3.41 -16.27
CA THR A 34 -12.16 3.59 -17.73
C THR A 34 -10.88 2.98 -18.29
N ILE A 35 -9.72 3.23 -17.66
CA ILE A 35 -8.43 2.63 -18.04
C ILE A 35 -8.49 1.11 -18.02
N GLN A 36 -9.03 0.52 -16.95
CA GLN A 36 -9.19 -0.94 -16.84
C GLN A 36 -10.17 -1.53 -17.87
N CYS A 37 -11.26 -0.83 -18.19
CA CYS A 37 -12.17 -1.23 -19.27
C CYS A 37 -11.45 -1.24 -20.61
N LEU A 38 -10.71 -0.18 -20.94
CA LEU A 38 -9.96 -0.08 -22.20
C LEU A 38 -8.91 -1.20 -22.32
N GLN A 39 -8.18 -1.48 -21.24
CA GLN A 39 -7.24 -2.58 -21.20
C GLN A 39 -7.92 -3.92 -21.51
N LYS A 40 -9.05 -4.20 -20.87
CA LYS A 40 -9.76 -5.48 -21.02
C LYS A 40 -10.47 -5.63 -22.38
N GLU A 41 -11.17 -4.56 -22.84
CA GLU A 41 -11.98 -4.61 -24.05
C GLU A 41 -11.13 -4.59 -25.32
N TYR A 42 -10.03 -3.83 -25.31
CA TYR A 42 -9.20 -3.62 -26.50
C TYR A 42 -7.85 -4.34 -26.43
N GLY A 43 -7.56 -5.04 -25.33
CA GLY A 43 -6.28 -5.72 -25.16
C GLY A 43 -5.07 -4.76 -25.18
N MET A 44 -5.27 -3.52 -24.72
CA MET A 44 -4.24 -2.48 -24.71
C MET A 44 -3.21 -2.73 -23.62
N THR A 45 -1.95 -2.43 -23.92
CA THR A 45 -0.93 -2.23 -22.90
C THR A 45 -0.92 -0.76 -22.49
N ILE A 46 -1.11 -0.47 -21.21
CA ILE A 46 -1.17 0.90 -20.70
C ILE A 46 0.01 1.13 -19.77
N PHE A 47 0.87 2.08 -20.15
CA PHE A 47 1.92 2.61 -19.30
C PHE A 47 1.45 3.92 -18.69
N LEU A 48 1.51 4.03 -17.37
CA LEU A 48 1.22 5.30 -16.71
C LEU A 48 2.30 5.62 -15.67
N THR A 49 2.55 6.92 -15.51
CA THR A 49 3.32 7.41 -14.37
C THR A 49 2.34 7.88 -13.29
N THR A 50 2.69 7.67 -12.04
CA THR A 50 1.91 8.17 -10.90
C THR A 50 2.79 8.29 -9.66
N HIS A 51 2.45 9.22 -8.80
CA HIS A 51 2.97 9.32 -7.44
C HIS A 51 1.95 8.85 -6.39
N TYR A 52 0.77 8.39 -6.82
CA TYR A 52 -0.26 7.83 -5.93
C TYR A 52 -0.09 6.32 -5.80
N MET A 53 0.32 5.87 -4.61
CA MET A 53 0.57 4.44 -4.36
C MET A 53 -0.70 3.59 -4.45
N ALA A 54 -1.85 4.17 -4.18
CA ALA A 54 -3.15 3.51 -4.40
C ALA A 54 -3.38 3.13 -5.88
N GLU A 55 -2.82 3.89 -6.81
CA GLU A 55 -2.87 3.60 -8.24
C GLU A 55 -1.88 2.51 -8.62
N ALA A 56 -0.66 2.60 -8.10
CA ALA A 56 0.34 1.56 -8.27
C ALA A 56 -0.16 0.19 -7.77
N ALA A 57 -0.95 0.17 -6.68
CA ALA A 57 -1.56 -1.04 -6.13
C ALA A 57 -2.58 -1.71 -7.08
N MET A 58 -3.14 -0.96 -8.05
CA MET A 58 -4.12 -1.46 -9.02
C MET A 58 -3.50 -1.90 -10.35
N ALA A 59 -2.20 -1.67 -10.56
CA ALA A 59 -1.50 -2.05 -11.78
C ALA A 59 -1.16 -3.56 -11.80
N ASP A 60 -1.00 -4.14 -12.99
CA ASP A 60 -0.51 -5.52 -13.13
C ASP A 60 0.98 -5.61 -12.80
N TYR A 61 1.73 -4.55 -13.11
CA TYR A 61 3.18 -4.48 -12.92
C TYR A 61 3.62 -3.07 -12.59
N VAL A 62 4.53 -2.94 -11.64
CA VAL A 62 5.04 -1.65 -11.14
C VAL A 62 6.55 -1.61 -11.32
N ILE A 63 7.06 -0.44 -11.72
CA ILE A 63 8.48 -0.11 -11.74
C ILE A 63 8.67 1.12 -10.84
N ILE A 64 9.48 0.98 -9.79
CA ILE A 64 9.82 2.08 -8.89
C ILE A 64 11.14 2.69 -9.33
N LEU A 65 11.09 3.99 -9.61
CA LEU A 65 12.25 4.79 -9.99
C LEU A 65 12.65 5.71 -8.83
N ASP A 66 13.92 5.74 -8.51
CA ASP A 66 14.51 6.72 -7.61
C ASP A 66 15.82 7.24 -8.22
N HIS A 67 16.01 8.56 -8.21
CA HIS A 67 17.18 9.24 -8.82
C HIS A 67 17.50 8.80 -10.26
N GLY A 68 16.48 8.43 -11.05
CA GLY A 68 16.65 8.00 -12.44
C GLY A 68 17.05 6.52 -12.60
N GLU A 69 17.17 5.78 -11.51
CA GLU A 69 17.48 4.36 -11.52
C GLU A 69 16.27 3.51 -11.12
N ILE A 70 16.17 2.30 -11.68
CA ILE A 70 15.15 1.34 -11.27
C ILE A 70 15.61 0.68 -9.97
N VAL A 71 14.92 1.01 -8.87
CA VAL A 71 15.23 0.47 -7.53
C VAL A 71 14.43 -0.78 -7.19
N ALA A 72 13.24 -0.94 -7.76
CA ALA A 72 12.44 -2.17 -7.67
C ALA A 72 11.46 -2.30 -8.83
N LYS A 73 11.06 -3.54 -9.11
CA LYS A 73 10.03 -3.84 -10.11
C LYS A 73 9.37 -5.18 -9.81
N GLY A 74 8.08 -5.30 -10.13
CA GLY A 74 7.29 -6.52 -9.91
C GLY A 74 5.80 -6.27 -9.91
N SER A 75 5.00 -7.31 -9.65
CA SER A 75 3.59 -7.12 -9.33
C SER A 75 3.44 -6.42 -7.98
N PRO A 76 2.35 -5.67 -7.73
CA PRO A 76 2.10 -5.06 -6.43
C PRO A 76 2.13 -6.07 -5.27
N ILE A 77 1.65 -7.29 -5.51
CA ILE A 77 1.68 -8.38 -4.52
C ILE A 77 3.12 -8.73 -4.18
N SER A 78 3.96 -9.04 -5.19
CA SER A 78 5.35 -9.44 -4.96
C SER A 78 6.20 -8.32 -4.34
N LEU A 79 5.88 -7.06 -4.64
CA LEU A 79 6.56 -5.92 -4.04
C LEU A 79 6.18 -5.76 -2.56
N LYS A 80 4.91 -5.94 -2.22
CA LYS A 80 4.45 -5.90 -0.82
C LYS A 80 5.04 -7.04 0.00
N GLU A 81 5.03 -8.26 -0.51
CA GLU A 81 5.65 -9.42 0.16
C GLU A 81 7.14 -9.22 0.46
N ARG A 82 7.85 -8.51 -0.43
CA ARG A 82 9.30 -8.31 -0.31
C ARG A 82 9.70 -7.10 0.49
N TYR A 83 8.92 -6.03 0.44
CA TYR A 83 9.32 -4.72 0.93
C TYR A 83 8.33 -4.09 1.92
N SER A 84 7.27 -4.80 2.32
CA SER A 84 6.39 -4.35 3.39
C SER A 84 6.14 -5.47 4.39
N TYR A 85 5.54 -5.16 5.50
CA TYR A 85 5.11 -6.09 6.53
C TYR A 85 3.71 -5.73 7.02
N ASP A 86 3.00 -6.75 7.49
CA ASP A 86 1.71 -6.55 8.13
C ASP A 86 1.92 -5.99 9.54
N ARG A 87 0.96 -5.25 10.04
CA ARG A 87 1.04 -4.59 11.35
C ARG A 87 -0.17 -4.92 12.19
N LEU A 88 0.07 -5.19 13.46
CA LEU A 88 -0.97 -5.32 14.47
C LEU A 88 -0.96 -4.09 15.36
N ARG A 89 -2.06 -3.35 15.37
CA ARG A 89 -2.30 -2.26 16.31
C ARG A 89 -3.12 -2.76 17.47
N LEU A 90 -2.62 -2.52 18.67
CA LEU A 90 -3.22 -2.93 19.93
C LEU A 90 -3.60 -1.68 20.72
N TYR A 91 -4.88 -1.49 20.98
CA TYR A 91 -5.40 -0.39 21.79
C TYR A 91 -5.64 -0.88 23.21
N PRO A 92 -4.81 -0.51 24.19
CA PRO A 92 -4.98 -0.94 25.57
C PRO A 92 -6.20 -0.29 26.23
N LYS A 93 -6.78 -0.96 27.21
CA LYS A 93 -7.74 -0.33 28.12
C LYS A 93 -7.04 0.75 28.92
N LYS A 94 -7.81 1.71 29.44
CA LYS A 94 -7.31 2.79 30.28
C LYS A 94 -6.43 2.23 31.41
N GLU A 95 -5.27 2.84 31.62
CA GLU A 95 -4.28 2.47 32.65
C GLU A 95 -3.59 1.10 32.43
N GLN A 96 -3.82 0.41 31.29
CA GLN A 96 -3.11 -0.82 30.96
C GLN A 96 -1.87 -0.53 30.08
N HIS A 97 -0.80 -1.28 30.32
CA HIS A 97 0.44 -1.21 29.58
C HIS A 97 0.80 -2.59 29.03
N LEU A 98 1.22 -2.65 27.77
CA LEU A 98 1.53 -3.91 27.09
C LEU A 98 3.03 -4.18 26.97
N ASP A 99 3.87 -3.27 27.47
CA ASP A 99 5.34 -3.31 27.32
C ASP A 99 5.93 -4.67 27.77
N SER A 100 5.55 -5.15 28.96
CA SER A 100 6.06 -6.43 29.49
C SER A 100 5.56 -7.64 28.70
N LEU A 101 4.33 -7.57 28.21
CA LEU A 101 3.73 -8.65 27.42
C LEU A 101 4.41 -8.69 26.04
N LEU A 102 4.53 -7.56 25.36
CA LEU A 102 5.13 -7.48 24.04
C LEU A 102 6.63 -7.80 24.09
N GLY A 103 7.33 -7.40 25.15
CA GLY A 103 8.74 -7.78 25.38
C GLY A 103 8.97 -9.28 25.55
N SER A 104 7.94 -10.10 25.75
CA SER A 104 8.04 -11.56 25.80
C SER A 104 7.99 -12.23 24.43
N PHE A 105 7.68 -11.48 23.38
CA PHE A 105 7.67 -11.94 22.01
C PHE A 105 8.91 -11.48 21.25
N SER A 106 9.24 -12.14 20.16
CA SER A 106 10.40 -11.82 19.31
C SER A 106 10.07 -10.80 18.21
N PHE A 107 8.91 -10.17 18.26
CA PHE A 107 8.48 -9.21 17.25
C PHE A 107 9.06 -7.82 17.52
N THR A 108 9.28 -7.07 16.44
CA THR A 108 9.53 -5.63 16.52
C THR A 108 8.24 -4.93 16.89
N TRP A 109 8.27 -4.06 17.87
CA TRP A 109 7.11 -3.29 18.27
C TRP A 109 7.49 -1.88 18.68
N SER A 110 6.54 -0.96 18.57
CA SER A 110 6.67 0.43 18.98
C SER A 110 5.44 0.87 19.76
N LYS A 111 5.65 1.82 20.67
CA LYS A 111 4.58 2.44 21.45
C LYS A 111 4.27 3.81 20.86
N MET A 112 3.02 3.99 20.48
CA MET A 112 2.45 5.27 20.07
C MET A 112 1.68 5.91 21.25
N GLU A 113 1.09 7.06 21.03
CA GLU A 113 0.34 7.77 22.08
C GLU A 113 -0.85 6.94 22.61
N ASP A 114 -1.66 6.37 21.69
CA ASP A 114 -2.91 5.68 22.02
C ASP A 114 -2.87 4.17 21.76
N TYR A 115 -1.82 3.63 21.11
CA TYR A 115 -1.76 2.22 20.73
C TYR A 115 -0.31 1.71 20.70
N TYR A 116 -0.18 0.39 20.66
CA TYR A 116 1.07 -0.29 20.34
C TYR A 116 0.99 -0.85 18.93
N GLU A 117 2.05 -0.70 18.15
CA GLU A 117 2.15 -1.26 16.80
C GLU A 117 3.22 -2.36 16.80
N VAL A 118 2.85 -3.54 16.32
CA VAL A 118 3.69 -4.73 16.22
C VAL A 118 3.84 -5.11 14.75
N GLU A 119 5.07 -5.29 14.28
CA GLU A 119 5.35 -5.80 12.95
C GLU A 119 5.13 -7.31 12.93
N LEU A 120 4.31 -7.79 12.01
CA LEU A 120 3.97 -9.19 11.87
C LEU A 120 4.70 -9.80 10.65
N THR A 121 5.20 -11.01 10.83
CA THR A 121 5.71 -11.82 9.71
C THR A 121 4.55 -12.50 8.97
N ASP A 122 3.52 -12.92 9.72
CA ASP A 122 2.27 -13.49 9.22
C ASP A 122 1.12 -12.88 10.04
N THR A 123 -0.01 -12.60 9.38
CA THR A 123 -1.21 -12.09 10.07
C THR A 123 -1.75 -13.06 11.14
N LEU A 124 -1.48 -14.36 11.00
CA LEU A 124 -1.85 -15.38 11.98
C LEU A 124 -1.10 -15.21 13.31
N ASP A 125 0.08 -14.62 13.31
CA ASP A 125 0.84 -14.31 14.54
C ASP A 125 0.06 -13.34 15.45
N ALA A 126 -0.83 -12.51 14.87
CA ALA A 126 -1.72 -11.64 15.62
C ALA A 126 -2.63 -12.39 16.61
N ILE A 127 -3.02 -13.63 16.26
CA ILE A 127 -3.94 -14.43 17.08
C ILE A 127 -3.33 -14.68 18.45
N ASP A 128 -2.07 -15.13 18.51
CA ASP A 128 -1.38 -15.44 19.75
C ASP A 128 -1.16 -14.20 20.61
N ILE A 129 -0.78 -13.09 19.98
CA ILE A 129 -0.58 -11.81 20.67
C ILE A 129 -1.91 -11.32 21.26
N VAL A 130 -2.98 -11.29 20.45
CA VAL A 130 -4.30 -10.82 20.87
C VAL A 130 -4.90 -11.71 21.96
N GLN A 131 -4.74 -13.04 21.86
CA GLN A 131 -5.20 -13.96 22.89
C GLN A 131 -4.53 -13.69 24.25
N LYS A 132 -3.21 -13.51 24.27
CA LYS A 132 -2.47 -13.21 25.50
C LYS A 132 -2.80 -11.82 26.05
N ALA A 133 -3.02 -10.84 25.18
CA ALA A 133 -3.34 -9.47 25.56
C ALA A 133 -4.82 -9.23 25.85
N ARG A 134 -5.72 -10.20 25.59
CA ARG A 134 -7.19 -10.04 25.56
C ARG A 134 -7.78 -9.25 26.73
N ASN A 135 -7.33 -9.53 27.94
CA ASN A 135 -7.87 -8.89 29.14
C ASN A 135 -7.45 -7.41 29.28
N GLN A 136 -6.36 -7.02 28.63
CA GLN A 136 -5.76 -5.68 28.68
C GLN A 136 -6.18 -4.81 27.49
N LEU A 137 -6.76 -5.41 26.42
CA LEU A 137 -7.14 -4.71 25.19
C LEU A 137 -8.57 -4.17 25.25
N GLN A 138 -8.73 -2.96 24.72
CA GLN A 138 -10.00 -2.38 24.31
C GLN A 138 -10.39 -2.83 22.90
N SER A 139 -9.43 -2.76 21.96
CA SER A 139 -9.60 -3.19 20.56
C SER A 139 -8.25 -3.52 19.93
N PHE A 140 -8.28 -4.07 18.72
CA PHE A 140 -7.12 -4.27 17.90
C PHE A 140 -7.48 -4.15 16.42
N GLU A 141 -6.48 -3.91 15.58
CA GLU A 141 -6.57 -3.87 14.12
C GLU A 141 -5.40 -4.62 13.51
N VAL A 142 -5.66 -5.40 12.46
CA VAL A 142 -4.61 -5.98 11.61
C VAL A 142 -4.59 -5.21 10.30
N LEU A 143 -3.46 -4.60 9.98
CA LEU A 143 -3.25 -3.79 8.80
C LEU A 143 -2.28 -4.50 7.87
N HIS A 144 -2.72 -4.74 6.63
CA HIS A 144 -1.82 -5.28 5.61
C HIS A 144 -0.84 -4.23 5.11
N GLY A 145 0.35 -4.69 4.74
CA GLY A 145 1.34 -3.85 4.10
C GLY A 145 0.83 -3.20 2.81
N THR A 146 1.15 -1.94 2.62
CA THR A 146 0.67 -1.10 1.52
C THR A 146 1.77 -0.83 0.49
N MET A 147 1.41 -0.29 -0.67
CA MET A 147 2.41 0.20 -1.63
C MET A 147 3.13 1.47 -1.14
N ASP A 148 2.50 2.23 -0.22
CA ASP A 148 3.17 3.34 0.47
C ASP A 148 4.32 2.83 1.33
N ASP A 149 4.11 1.74 2.08
CA ASP A 149 5.17 1.10 2.87
C ASP A 149 6.31 0.59 1.97
N VAL A 150 5.96 -0.03 0.83
CA VAL A 150 6.95 -0.49 -0.16
C VAL A 150 7.82 0.68 -0.63
N PHE A 151 7.19 1.79 -1.02
CA PHE A 151 7.90 2.96 -1.50
C PHE A 151 8.82 3.56 -0.43
N LEU A 152 8.30 3.73 0.79
CA LEU A 152 9.06 4.25 1.93
C LEU A 152 10.28 3.38 2.25
N ASN A 153 10.09 2.07 2.30
CA ASN A 153 11.15 1.13 2.67
C ASN A 153 12.26 1.04 1.61
N ILE A 154 11.92 1.23 0.32
CA ILE A 154 12.91 1.20 -0.76
C ILE A 154 13.64 2.54 -0.90
N THR A 155 12.92 3.66 -0.82
CA THR A 155 13.51 4.98 -1.10
C THR A 155 13.99 5.71 0.14
N GLY A 156 13.55 5.29 1.33
CA GLY A 156 13.81 5.98 2.60
C GLY A 156 13.17 7.37 2.68
N ARG A 157 12.18 7.66 1.82
CA ARG A 157 11.54 8.97 1.71
C ARG A 157 10.04 8.87 1.91
N SER A 158 9.50 9.79 2.70
CA SER A 158 8.08 10.06 2.76
C SER A 158 7.58 10.56 1.40
N LEU A 159 6.45 10.05 0.94
CA LEU A 159 5.76 10.60 -0.22
C LEU A 159 5.45 12.08 0.05
N ARG A 160 5.74 12.95 -0.93
CA ARG A 160 5.31 14.34 -0.86
C ARG A 160 3.82 14.38 -1.17
N GLU A 161 3.04 14.88 -0.20
CA GLU A 161 1.65 15.25 -0.41
C GLU A 161 1.52 16.41 -1.41
#